data_abc63bb3240dcbda86c4be898daa16a1
#
_entry.id   abc63bb3240dcbda86c4be898daa16a1
#
_cell.length_a   1.000
_cell.length_b   1.000
_cell.length_c   1.000
_cell.angle_alpha   90.00
_cell.angle_beta   90.00
_cell.angle_gamma   90.00
#
_symmetry.space_group_name_H-M   'P 1'
#
loop_
_entity.id
_entity.type
_entity.pdbx_description
1 polymer ?
#
loop_
_entity_poly.entity_id
_entity_poly.type
_entity_poly.pdbx_seq_one_letter_code
_entity_poly.pdbx_strand_id
1 'polypeptide(L)'
;MSTSGALSLSYKTYGDPHLPPLILLMGLGTPSVAWPRPFIDMLVQRGLYVVTPDNRDAGASPAGKGLVTSRELFFSIMRYVLGGRVTAPYTLTDMADDVLLLMDTLGIRRAHVAGVSLGGMIAQCVALKAQHRTLSLTCLSTASGNPRTGLGKMKALKAILTPPDAQTDPREHLKKTMQAVGTPGETYDDDFVTAVLKAAAQQKNPQAGVRRQVMALLAEGNRTAKLRQLFVPTLVIHGESDPLLPVAAGKEIAAAVRGSTFVGIPGMGHDIPKMHWKKIADAVARHCYDAARETRL
;
A
#
# COMPACT_ATOMS: atom_id res chain seq x y z
N MET A 1 1.25 -2.74 23.82
CA MET A 1 1.44 -3.93 22.98
C MET A 1 0.11 -4.20 22.30
N SER A 2 0.05 -4.24 20.98
CA SER A 2 -1.16 -4.63 20.25
C SER A 2 -1.40 -6.12 20.47
N THR A 3 -2.65 -6.48 20.81
CA THR A 3 -3.07 -7.88 21.06
C THR A 3 -3.80 -8.47 19.87
N SER A 4 -3.71 -7.83 18.71
CA SER A 4 -4.35 -8.32 17.49
C SER A 4 -3.44 -9.36 16.84
N GLY A 5 -3.81 -10.65 16.94
CA GLY A 5 -3.13 -11.73 16.22
C GLY A 5 -3.20 -11.54 14.70
N ALA A 6 -2.35 -12.25 13.95
CA ALA A 6 -2.38 -12.29 12.50
C ALA A 6 -3.73 -12.82 11.99
N LEU A 7 -4.23 -12.23 10.91
CA LEU A 7 -5.50 -12.60 10.29
C LEU A 7 -5.27 -13.30 8.96
N SER A 8 -6.08 -14.32 8.67
CA SER A 8 -6.09 -14.97 7.35
C SER A 8 -6.73 -14.02 6.33
N LEU A 9 -5.91 -13.52 5.42
CA LEU A 9 -6.36 -12.58 4.38
C LEU A 9 -7.06 -13.31 3.23
N SER A 10 -8.07 -12.68 2.63
CA SER A 10 -8.57 -13.04 1.32
C SER A 10 -7.57 -12.63 0.25
N TYR A 11 -7.37 -13.44 -0.78
CA TYR A 11 -6.39 -13.18 -1.82
C TYR A 11 -6.80 -13.73 -3.17
N LYS A 12 -6.13 -13.26 -4.22
CA LYS A 12 -6.16 -13.86 -5.57
C LYS A 12 -4.73 -14.10 -6.04
N THR A 13 -4.57 -15.10 -6.89
CA THR A 13 -3.27 -15.46 -7.48
C THR A 13 -3.34 -15.45 -9.00
N TYR A 14 -2.22 -15.13 -9.64
CA TYR A 14 -2.10 -15.00 -11.08
C TYR A 14 -0.74 -15.52 -11.54
N GLY A 15 -0.73 -16.27 -12.62
CA GLY A 15 0.49 -16.86 -13.19
C GLY A 15 0.79 -18.24 -12.62
N ASP A 16 1.96 -18.76 -12.96
CA ASP A 16 2.43 -20.08 -12.54
C ASP A 16 3.04 -20.01 -11.12
N PRO A 17 2.56 -20.81 -10.15
CA PRO A 17 3.06 -20.83 -8.77
C PRO A 17 4.54 -21.27 -8.64
N HIS A 18 5.14 -21.85 -9.66
CA HIS A 18 6.56 -22.18 -9.69
C HIS A 18 7.47 -21.00 -10.02
N LEU A 19 6.90 -19.89 -10.49
CA LEU A 19 7.64 -18.66 -10.79
C LEU A 19 7.90 -17.83 -9.50
N PRO A 20 8.86 -16.88 -9.54
CA PRO A 20 9.16 -16.03 -8.39
C PRO A 20 7.90 -15.28 -7.86
N PRO A 21 7.54 -15.45 -6.59
CA PRO A 21 6.34 -14.87 -6.03
C PRO A 21 6.51 -13.37 -5.76
N LEU A 22 5.51 -12.58 -6.18
CA LEU A 22 5.35 -11.15 -5.89
C LEU A 22 4.06 -10.94 -5.11
N ILE A 23 4.17 -10.53 -3.85
CA ILE A 23 3.03 -10.07 -3.04
C ILE A 23 2.78 -8.59 -3.36
N LEU A 24 1.56 -8.27 -3.81
CA LEU A 24 1.20 -6.94 -4.30
C LEU A 24 0.13 -6.32 -3.41
N LEU A 25 0.52 -5.37 -2.53
CA LEU A 25 -0.31 -4.81 -1.47
C LEU A 25 -0.97 -3.50 -1.89
N MET A 26 -2.29 -3.40 -1.70
CA MET A 26 -3.09 -2.23 -2.08
C MET A 26 -3.11 -1.16 -0.97
N GLY A 27 -3.58 0.06 -1.33
CA GLY A 27 -3.66 1.23 -0.47
C GLY A 27 -4.81 1.20 0.55
N LEU A 28 -4.98 2.32 1.24
CA LEU A 28 -5.91 2.54 2.34
C LEU A 28 -7.35 2.21 1.95
N GLY A 29 -8.00 1.31 2.69
CA GLY A 29 -9.42 0.95 2.52
C GLY A 29 -9.78 0.34 1.17
N THR A 30 -8.79 0.12 0.31
CA THR A 30 -9.01 -0.25 -1.09
C THR A 30 -8.83 -1.76 -1.27
N PRO A 31 -9.83 -2.47 -1.84
CA PRO A 31 -9.73 -3.88 -2.14
C PRO A 31 -8.72 -4.16 -3.26
N SER A 32 -8.16 -5.36 -3.26
CA SER A 32 -7.13 -5.78 -4.23
C SER A 32 -7.58 -5.77 -5.70
N VAL A 33 -8.90 -5.79 -5.95
CA VAL A 33 -9.47 -5.65 -7.30
C VAL A 33 -9.14 -4.30 -7.95
N ALA A 34 -8.72 -3.31 -7.15
CA ALA A 34 -8.26 -2.02 -7.67
C ALA A 34 -6.87 -2.08 -8.36
N TRP A 35 -6.15 -3.20 -8.25
CA TRP A 35 -5.06 -3.46 -9.18
C TRP A 35 -5.62 -3.74 -10.58
N PRO A 36 -5.36 -2.90 -11.60
CA PRO A 36 -5.90 -3.13 -12.93
C PRO A 36 -5.45 -4.49 -13.48
N ARG A 37 -6.40 -5.30 -13.94
CA ARG A 37 -6.09 -6.64 -14.43
C ARG A 37 -5.00 -6.64 -15.53
N PRO A 38 -5.01 -5.72 -16.52
CA PRO A 38 -3.94 -5.66 -17.51
C PRO A 38 -2.56 -5.36 -16.90
N PHE A 39 -2.48 -4.57 -15.81
CA PHE A 39 -1.22 -4.34 -15.11
C PHE A 39 -0.69 -5.63 -14.44
N ILE A 40 -1.59 -6.40 -13.80
CA ILE A 40 -1.24 -7.71 -13.23
C ILE A 40 -0.75 -8.65 -14.33
N ASP A 41 -1.46 -8.72 -15.45
CA ASP A 41 -1.10 -9.58 -16.61
C ASP A 41 0.27 -9.20 -17.17
N MET A 42 0.63 -7.91 -17.17
CA MET A 42 1.99 -7.47 -17.54
C MET A 42 3.07 -8.02 -16.61
N LEU A 43 2.82 -8.11 -15.31
CA LEU A 43 3.75 -8.70 -14.34
C LEU A 43 3.87 -10.22 -14.52
N VAL A 44 2.75 -10.90 -14.75
CA VAL A 44 2.71 -12.35 -15.04
C VAL A 44 3.46 -12.68 -16.33
N GLN A 45 3.25 -11.90 -17.41
CA GLN A 45 3.97 -12.07 -18.69
C GLN A 45 5.47 -11.87 -18.55
N ARG A 46 5.91 -11.15 -17.51
CA ARG A 46 7.33 -11.00 -17.15
C ARG A 46 7.83 -12.12 -16.22
N GLY A 47 7.09 -13.22 -16.11
CA GLY A 47 7.52 -14.41 -15.38
C GLY A 47 7.40 -14.29 -13.85
N LEU A 48 6.45 -13.52 -13.32
CA LEU A 48 6.18 -13.44 -11.89
C LEU A 48 4.88 -14.17 -11.52
N TYR A 49 4.88 -14.86 -10.39
CA TYR A 49 3.67 -15.35 -9.73
C TYR A 49 3.13 -14.25 -8.81
N VAL A 50 2.02 -13.63 -9.19
CA VAL A 50 1.47 -12.46 -8.49
C VAL A 50 0.39 -12.88 -7.51
N VAL A 51 0.52 -12.46 -6.25
CA VAL A 51 -0.46 -12.65 -5.18
C VAL A 51 -0.98 -11.29 -4.73
N THR A 52 -2.29 -11.08 -4.81
CA THR A 52 -2.94 -9.82 -4.43
C THR A 52 -3.90 -10.05 -3.28
N PRO A 53 -3.46 -9.86 -2.01
CA PRO A 53 -4.37 -9.94 -0.89
C PRO A 53 -5.20 -8.66 -0.72
N ASP A 54 -6.40 -8.82 -0.18
CA ASP A 54 -7.10 -7.74 0.48
C ASP A 54 -6.47 -7.54 1.86
N ASN A 55 -6.05 -6.34 2.19
CA ASN A 55 -5.58 -6.03 3.54
C ASN A 55 -6.70 -6.23 4.57
N ARG A 56 -6.37 -6.48 5.86
CA ARG A 56 -7.40 -6.44 6.91
C ARG A 56 -8.22 -5.15 6.79
N ASP A 57 -9.51 -5.21 7.03
CA ASP A 57 -10.46 -4.09 6.87
C ASP A 57 -10.72 -3.64 5.43
N ALA A 58 -10.32 -4.41 4.44
CA ALA A 58 -10.62 -4.14 3.03
C ALA A 58 -11.15 -5.39 2.31
N GLY A 59 -11.97 -5.20 1.29
CA GLY A 59 -12.48 -6.28 0.43
C GLY A 59 -13.12 -7.42 1.22
N ALA A 60 -12.74 -8.66 0.92
CA ALA A 60 -13.24 -9.88 1.56
C ALA A 60 -12.42 -10.30 2.79
N SER A 61 -11.35 -9.60 3.13
CA SER A 61 -10.55 -9.91 4.31
C SER A 61 -11.26 -9.59 5.62
N PRO A 62 -10.92 -10.27 6.72
CA PRO A 62 -11.54 -10.01 8.01
C PRO A 62 -11.37 -8.57 8.48
N ALA A 63 -12.40 -8.05 9.13
CA ALA A 63 -12.33 -6.75 9.79
C ALA A 63 -11.50 -6.83 11.07
N GLY A 64 -10.70 -5.79 11.32
CA GLY A 64 -10.02 -5.61 12.58
C GLY A 64 -11.01 -5.34 13.73
N LYS A 65 -10.59 -5.64 14.95
CA LYS A 65 -11.39 -5.37 16.17
C LYS A 65 -11.18 -3.91 16.62
N GLY A 66 -12.11 -3.42 17.44
CA GLY A 66 -12.08 -2.10 18.05
C GLY A 66 -12.80 -1.04 17.21
N LEU A 67 -13.29 -0.04 17.92
CA LEU A 67 -13.96 1.13 17.34
C LEU A 67 -13.00 2.31 17.39
N VAL A 68 -13.02 3.11 16.33
CA VAL A 68 -12.29 4.39 16.25
C VAL A 68 -13.30 5.47 15.89
N THR A 69 -13.51 6.39 16.83
CA THR A 69 -14.37 7.54 16.59
C THR A 69 -13.67 8.63 15.77
N SER A 70 -14.44 9.50 15.13
CA SER A 70 -13.87 10.64 14.40
C SER A 70 -13.09 11.59 15.31
N ARG A 71 -13.53 11.71 16.58
CA ARG A 71 -12.85 12.53 17.60
C ARG A 71 -11.48 11.95 17.97
N GLU A 72 -11.41 10.64 18.22
CA GLU A 72 -10.15 9.95 18.51
C GLU A 72 -9.19 10.06 17.33
N LEU A 73 -9.67 9.86 16.11
CA LEU A 73 -8.86 10.00 14.89
C LEU A 73 -8.29 11.42 14.77
N PHE A 74 -9.11 12.45 14.98
CA PHE A 74 -8.67 13.85 14.92
C PHE A 74 -7.56 14.13 15.94
N PHE A 75 -7.75 13.78 17.21
CA PHE A 75 -6.72 13.99 18.23
C PHE A 75 -5.46 13.14 17.98
N SER A 76 -5.60 11.96 17.42
CA SER A 76 -4.47 11.10 17.06
C SER A 76 -3.64 11.69 15.92
N ILE A 77 -4.29 12.29 14.92
CA ILE A 77 -3.59 13.02 13.84
C ILE A 77 -2.81 14.21 14.43
N MET A 78 -3.46 15.02 15.27
CA MET A 78 -2.80 16.16 15.92
C MET A 78 -1.59 15.70 16.75
N ARG A 79 -1.77 14.66 17.56
CA ARG A 79 -0.70 14.09 18.37
C ARG A 79 0.46 13.56 17.51
N TYR A 80 0.17 12.86 16.41
CA TYR A 80 1.17 12.38 15.48
C TYR A 80 1.99 13.50 14.83
N VAL A 81 1.33 14.56 14.37
CA VAL A 81 1.99 15.73 13.77
C VAL A 81 2.91 16.43 14.76
N LEU A 82 2.54 16.45 16.04
CA LEU A 82 3.35 16.99 17.14
C LEU A 82 4.43 16.02 17.64
N GLY A 83 4.63 14.86 16.99
CA GLY A 83 5.64 13.86 17.34
C GLY A 83 5.28 12.99 18.55
N GLY A 84 4.02 13.01 19.00
CA GLY A 84 3.54 12.17 20.10
C GLY A 84 3.23 10.74 19.64
N ARG A 85 3.25 9.79 20.59
CA ARG A 85 2.88 8.39 20.34
C ARG A 85 1.36 8.25 20.23
N VAL A 86 0.91 7.50 19.22
CA VAL A 86 -0.49 7.16 18.98
C VAL A 86 -0.72 5.70 19.35
N THR A 87 -1.86 5.41 19.97
CA THR A 87 -2.32 4.04 20.24
C THR A 87 -3.39 3.68 19.22
N ALA A 88 -3.38 2.46 18.73
CA ALA A 88 -4.33 1.97 17.73
C ALA A 88 -4.80 0.55 18.08
N PRO A 89 -5.95 0.10 17.57
CA PRO A 89 -6.43 -1.26 17.73
C PRO A 89 -5.46 -2.33 17.17
N TYR A 90 -4.71 -1.97 16.14
CA TYR A 90 -3.60 -2.74 15.55
C TYR A 90 -2.63 -1.76 14.86
N THR A 91 -1.46 -2.25 14.47
CA THR A 91 -0.38 -1.49 13.83
C THR A 91 -0.12 -1.94 12.39
N LEU A 92 0.72 -1.24 11.64
CA LEU A 92 1.20 -1.74 10.33
C LEU A 92 2.08 -3.00 10.50
N THR A 93 2.74 -3.14 11.65
CA THR A 93 3.48 -4.36 11.99
C THR A 93 2.54 -5.56 12.15
N ASP A 94 1.34 -5.39 12.73
CA ASP A 94 0.32 -6.45 12.78
C ASP A 94 -0.22 -6.78 11.37
N MET A 95 -0.35 -5.78 10.49
CA MET A 95 -0.72 -6.01 9.08
C MET A 95 0.39 -6.74 8.31
N ALA A 96 1.65 -6.52 8.65
CA ALA A 96 2.77 -7.29 8.11
C ALA A 96 2.73 -8.75 8.56
N ASP A 97 2.26 -9.04 9.79
CA ASP A 97 2.04 -10.42 10.26
C ASP A 97 0.98 -11.15 9.43
N ASP A 98 -0.07 -10.46 8.99
CA ASP A 98 -1.07 -11.05 8.09
C ASP A 98 -0.44 -11.48 6.76
N VAL A 99 0.45 -10.64 6.21
CA VAL A 99 1.15 -10.96 4.96
C VAL A 99 2.08 -12.15 5.16
N LEU A 100 2.79 -12.22 6.27
CA LEU A 100 3.66 -13.36 6.59
C LEU A 100 2.86 -14.65 6.78
N LEU A 101 1.70 -14.59 7.46
CA LEU A 101 0.77 -15.71 7.59
C LEU A 101 0.22 -16.15 6.23
N LEU A 102 -0.10 -15.21 5.34
CA LEU A 102 -0.51 -15.53 3.97
C LEU A 102 0.60 -16.26 3.22
N MET A 103 1.84 -15.81 3.33
CA MET A 103 3.00 -16.50 2.72
C MET A 103 3.14 -17.93 3.27
N ASP A 104 2.95 -18.13 4.58
CA ASP A 104 2.99 -19.48 5.19
C ASP A 104 1.85 -20.35 4.67
N THR A 105 0.65 -19.82 4.57
CA THR A 105 -0.54 -20.52 4.04
C THR A 105 -0.34 -20.98 2.59
N LEU A 106 0.38 -20.18 1.79
CA LEU A 106 0.68 -20.49 0.39
C LEU A 106 1.97 -21.31 0.20
N GLY A 107 2.67 -21.68 1.28
CA GLY A 107 3.97 -22.36 1.21
C GLY A 107 5.09 -21.51 0.62
N ILE A 108 4.93 -20.19 0.60
CA ILE A 108 5.90 -19.24 0.05
C ILE A 108 6.94 -18.91 1.11
N ARG A 109 8.12 -19.53 1.00
CA ARG A 109 9.21 -19.28 1.95
C ARG A 109 9.80 -17.88 1.83
N ARG A 110 9.98 -17.38 0.61
CA ARG A 110 10.54 -16.05 0.29
C ARG A 110 9.75 -15.43 -0.85
N ALA A 111 9.51 -14.12 -0.80
CA ALA A 111 8.79 -13.39 -1.83
C ALA A 111 9.39 -12.00 -2.09
N HIS A 112 9.18 -11.48 -3.30
CA HIS A 112 9.23 -10.06 -3.56
C HIS A 112 7.97 -9.42 -2.97
N VAL A 113 8.11 -8.26 -2.32
CA VAL A 113 6.97 -7.57 -1.71
C VAL A 113 6.89 -6.16 -2.29
N ALA A 114 5.76 -5.85 -2.88
CA ALA A 114 5.49 -4.53 -3.45
C ALA A 114 4.17 -3.98 -2.90
N GLY A 115 4.08 -2.66 -2.77
CA GLY A 115 2.84 -2.06 -2.33
C GLY A 115 2.73 -0.59 -2.66
N VAL A 116 1.50 -0.13 -2.87
CA VAL A 116 1.17 1.26 -3.16
C VAL A 116 0.61 1.93 -1.90
N SER A 117 1.02 3.19 -1.63
CA SER A 117 0.48 3.98 -0.53
C SER A 117 0.60 3.26 0.82
N LEU A 118 -0.50 3.02 1.54
CA LEU A 118 -0.54 2.19 2.76
C LEU A 118 0.08 0.80 2.53
N GLY A 119 -0.18 0.17 1.38
CA GLY A 119 0.41 -1.12 1.03
C GLY A 119 1.93 -1.08 0.97
N GLY A 120 2.51 0.03 0.50
CA GLY A 120 3.95 0.27 0.54
C GLY A 120 4.49 0.44 1.96
N MET A 121 3.70 1.01 2.87
CA MET A 121 4.06 1.11 4.29
C MET A 121 4.02 -0.27 4.97
N ILE A 122 3.02 -1.10 4.64
CA ILE A 122 2.95 -2.50 5.10
C ILE A 122 4.13 -3.30 4.56
N ALA A 123 4.45 -3.16 3.26
CA ALA A 123 5.61 -3.81 2.63
C ALA A 123 6.93 -3.47 3.34
N GLN A 124 7.11 -2.20 3.75
CA GLN A 124 8.26 -1.78 4.57
C GLN A 124 8.27 -2.54 5.91
N CYS A 125 7.12 -2.70 6.58
CA CYS A 125 7.03 -3.43 7.85
C CYS A 125 7.32 -4.94 7.65
N VAL A 126 6.87 -5.55 6.56
CA VAL A 126 7.22 -6.94 6.18
C VAL A 126 8.72 -7.07 6.01
N ALA A 127 9.34 -6.20 5.22
CA ALA A 127 10.77 -6.22 4.98
C ALA A 127 11.58 -5.99 6.27
N LEU A 128 11.17 -5.06 7.12
CA LEU A 128 11.83 -4.79 8.41
C LEU A 128 11.73 -5.98 9.38
N LYS A 129 10.60 -6.66 9.41
CA LYS A 129 10.33 -7.77 10.33
C LYS A 129 10.96 -9.08 9.87
N ALA A 130 10.98 -9.32 8.55
CA ALA A 130 11.37 -10.59 7.96
C ALA A 130 12.28 -10.42 6.74
N GLN A 131 13.44 -9.76 6.92
CA GLN A 131 14.42 -9.52 5.85
C GLN A 131 14.82 -10.82 5.13
N HIS A 132 15.01 -11.92 5.88
CA HIS A 132 15.36 -13.23 5.35
C HIS A 132 14.27 -13.88 4.49
N ARG A 133 13.03 -13.41 4.59
CA ARG A 133 11.87 -13.84 3.78
C ARG A 133 11.55 -12.90 2.63
N THR A 134 12.13 -11.69 2.62
CA THR A 134 11.86 -10.66 1.61
C THR A 134 12.98 -10.64 0.58
N LEU A 135 12.69 -11.07 -0.65
CA LEU A 135 13.66 -11.08 -1.75
C LEU A 135 13.97 -9.68 -2.25
N SER A 136 12.96 -8.84 -2.37
CA SER A 136 13.09 -7.41 -2.64
C SER A 136 11.87 -6.64 -2.13
N LEU A 137 12.04 -5.35 -1.92
CA LEU A 137 11.00 -4.41 -1.54
C LEU A 137 10.76 -3.42 -2.68
N THR A 138 9.49 -3.22 -3.09
CA THR A 138 9.09 -2.14 -3.98
C THR A 138 8.08 -1.22 -3.31
N CYS A 139 8.44 0.04 -3.17
CA CYS A 139 7.63 1.11 -2.59
C CYS A 139 7.04 1.98 -3.72
N LEU A 140 5.71 1.91 -3.93
CA LEU A 140 4.99 2.69 -4.94
C LEU A 140 4.22 3.83 -4.28
N SER A 141 4.49 5.09 -4.62
CA SER A 141 3.79 6.29 -4.10
C SER A 141 3.46 6.16 -2.61
N THR A 142 4.48 6.00 -1.76
CA THR A 142 4.35 5.72 -0.33
C THR A 142 5.30 6.56 0.52
N ALA A 143 5.19 6.46 1.84
CA ALA A 143 5.97 7.24 2.80
C ALA A 143 6.59 6.37 3.90
N SER A 144 7.64 6.88 4.54
CA SER A 144 8.28 6.27 5.71
C SER A 144 7.48 6.43 7.02
N GLY A 145 6.42 7.26 7.00
CA GLY A 145 5.69 7.70 8.18
C GLY A 145 6.31 8.94 8.84
N ASN A 146 7.21 9.66 8.19
CA ASN A 146 7.68 10.95 8.64
C ASN A 146 6.65 12.05 8.30
N PRO A 147 6.05 12.75 9.28
CA PRO A 147 5.05 13.76 9.00
C PRO A 147 5.59 14.98 8.22
N ARG A 148 6.91 15.22 8.26
CA ARG A 148 7.51 16.35 7.55
C ARG A 148 7.55 16.16 6.03
N THR A 149 7.66 14.93 5.57
CA THR A 149 7.75 14.59 4.14
C THR A 149 6.50 13.91 3.61
N GLY A 150 5.73 13.25 4.49
CA GLY A 150 4.57 12.43 4.14
C GLY A 150 3.21 13.14 4.20
N LEU A 151 3.15 14.43 4.51
CA LEU A 151 1.90 15.19 4.51
C LEU A 151 1.75 15.96 3.20
N GLY A 152 0.76 15.56 2.41
CA GLY A 152 0.41 16.20 1.15
C GLY A 152 -0.55 17.37 1.28
N LYS A 153 -1.17 17.73 0.17
CA LYS A 153 -2.12 18.86 0.09
C LYS A 153 -3.37 18.56 0.90
N MET A 154 -3.82 19.52 1.70
CA MET A 154 -5.03 19.38 2.55
C MET A 154 -6.27 18.95 1.76
N LYS A 155 -6.42 19.40 0.50
CA LYS A 155 -7.53 19.00 -0.38
C LYS A 155 -7.50 17.49 -0.66
N ALA A 156 -6.33 16.91 -0.93
CA ALA A 156 -6.15 15.49 -1.19
C ALA A 156 -6.39 14.65 0.07
N LEU A 157 -5.84 15.08 1.20
CA LEU A 157 -6.06 14.44 2.51
C LEU A 157 -7.56 14.43 2.88
N LYS A 158 -8.23 15.56 2.70
CA LYS A 158 -9.68 15.67 2.94
C LYS A 158 -10.48 14.76 2.03
N ALA A 159 -10.14 14.66 0.73
CA ALA A 159 -10.84 13.79 -0.21
C ALA A 159 -10.77 12.31 0.21
N ILE A 160 -9.62 11.83 0.70
CA ILE A 160 -9.44 10.46 1.16
C ILE A 160 -10.14 10.17 2.50
N LEU A 161 -10.14 11.14 3.42
CA LEU A 161 -10.63 10.94 4.79
C LEU A 161 -12.11 11.30 4.98
N THR A 162 -12.73 12.01 4.03
CA THR A 162 -14.14 12.38 4.11
C THR A 162 -14.99 11.25 3.52
N PRO A 163 -15.87 10.61 4.31
CA PRO A 163 -16.79 9.63 3.79
C PRO A 163 -17.83 10.28 2.86
N PRO A 164 -18.44 9.50 1.93
CA PRO A 164 -19.61 10.00 1.20
C PRO A 164 -20.72 10.37 2.18
N ASP A 165 -21.43 11.45 1.89
CA ASP A 165 -22.68 11.74 2.59
C ASP A 165 -23.80 10.81 2.09
N ALA A 166 -24.92 10.76 2.83
CA ALA A 166 -26.03 9.87 2.53
C ALA A 166 -26.73 10.19 1.18
N GLN A 167 -26.49 11.36 0.60
CA GLN A 167 -27.13 11.84 -0.63
C GLN A 167 -26.20 11.71 -1.84
N THR A 168 -24.90 11.50 -1.62
CA THR A 168 -23.92 11.41 -2.70
C THR A 168 -23.88 9.98 -3.27
N ASP A 169 -24.02 9.85 -4.59
CA ASP A 169 -23.80 8.56 -5.26
C ASP A 169 -22.36 8.07 -4.95
N PRO A 170 -22.21 6.85 -4.41
CA PRO A 170 -20.89 6.26 -4.12
C PRO A 170 -19.94 6.24 -5.32
N ARG A 171 -20.45 6.10 -6.55
CA ARG A 171 -19.66 6.13 -7.78
C ARG A 171 -19.06 7.52 -8.01
N GLU A 172 -19.89 8.55 -7.91
CA GLU A 172 -19.46 9.93 -8.05
C GLU A 172 -18.46 10.33 -6.96
N HIS A 173 -18.71 9.90 -5.73
CA HIS A 173 -17.77 10.12 -4.63
C HIS A 173 -16.41 9.48 -4.90
N LEU A 174 -16.38 8.19 -5.31
CA LEU A 174 -15.14 7.48 -5.62
C LEU A 174 -14.40 8.15 -6.77
N LYS A 175 -15.09 8.48 -7.89
CA LYS A 175 -14.48 9.19 -9.03
C LYS A 175 -13.88 10.53 -8.61
N LYS A 176 -14.61 11.35 -7.84
CA LYS A 176 -14.11 12.63 -7.32
C LYS A 176 -12.89 12.46 -6.42
N THR A 177 -12.90 11.44 -5.57
CA THR A 177 -11.76 11.11 -4.71
C THR A 177 -10.54 10.73 -5.56
N MET A 178 -10.71 9.84 -6.53
CA MET A 178 -9.63 9.41 -7.43
C MET A 178 -9.08 10.59 -8.26
N GLN A 179 -9.94 11.46 -8.77
CA GLN A 179 -9.53 12.68 -9.48
C GLN A 179 -8.78 13.67 -8.59
N ALA A 180 -9.15 13.76 -7.30
CA ALA A 180 -8.52 14.68 -6.36
C ALA A 180 -7.08 14.29 -6.00
N VAL A 181 -6.74 13.00 -6.08
CA VAL A 181 -5.42 12.47 -5.72
C VAL A 181 -4.65 11.89 -6.90
N GLY A 182 -5.33 11.50 -7.98
CA GLY A 182 -4.76 10.82 -9.13
C GLY A 182 -4.00 11.71 -10.09
N THR A 183 -3.56 11.09 -11.16
CA THR A 183 -2.87 11.75 -12.27
C THR A 183 -3.80 12.71 -12.99
N PRO A 184 -3.41 13.98 -13.22
CA PRO A 184 -4.22 14.91 -13.96
C PRO A 184 -4.61 14.40 -15.35
N GLY A 185 -5.91 14.41 -15.65
CA GLY A 185 -6.44 13.95 -16.95
C GLY A 185 -6.68 12.43 -17.03
N GLU A 186 -6.30 11.66 -16.03
CA GLU A 186 -6.66 10.23 -15.98
C GLU A 186 -8.16 10.04 -15.77
N THR A 187 -8.71 9.06 -16.47
CA THR A 187 -10.13 8.69 -16.38
C THR A 187 -10.27 7.23 -15.93
N TYR A 188 -11.31 6.98 -15.17
CA TYR A 188 -11.60 5.64 -14.65
C TYR A 188 -12.94 5.19 -15.25
N ASP A 189 -12.95 4.03 -15.90
CA ASP A 189 -14.16 3.47 -16.50
C ASP A 189 -15.15 3.01 -15.42
N ASP A 190 -16.44 2.93 -15.82
CA ASP A 190 -17.52 2.59 -14.91
C ASP A 190 -17.45 1.15 -14.40
N ASP A 191 -16.89 0.24 -15.19
CA ASP A 191 -16.72 -1.17 -14.81
C ASP A 191 -15.69 -1.29 -13.70
N PHE A 192 -14.56 -0.57 -13.82
CA PHE A 192 -13.55 -0.48 -12.77
C PHE A 192 -14.13 0.08 -11.47
N VAL A 193 -14.81 1.23 -11.55
CA VAL A 193 -15.44 1.87 -10.39
C VAL A 193 -16.47 0.94 -9.73
N THR A 194 -17.28 0.26 -10.53
CA THR A 194 -18.27 -0.71 -10.05
C THR A 194 -17.63 -1.90 -9.37
N ALA A 195 -16.55 -2.45 -9.93
CA ALA A 195 -15.81 -3.57 -9.35
C ALA A 195 -15.21 -3.22 -7.98
N VAL A 196 -14.61 -2.03 -7.87
CA VAL A 196 -14.04 -1.54 -6.61
C VAL A 196 -15.12 -1.36 -5.54
N LEU A 197 -16.25 -0.71 -5.87
CA LEU A 197 -17.36 -0.50 -4.94
C LEU A 197 -18.01 -1.81 -4.50
N LYS A 198 -18.24 -2.76 -5.44
CA LYS A 198 -18.78 -4.09 -5.12
C LYS A 198 -17.86 -4.85 -4.17
N ALA A 199 -16.56 -4.77 -4.37
CA ALA A 199 -15.59 -5.41 -3.47
C ALA A 199 -15.51 -4.71 -2.10
N ALA A 200 -15.55 -3.37 -2.07
CA ALA A 200 -15.55 -2.61 -0.82
C ALA A 200 -16.82 -2.87 0.02
N ALA A 201 -17.97 -3.10 -0.63
CA ALA A 201 -19.25 -3.42 0.03
C ALA A 201 -19.26 -4.79 0.74
N GLN A 202 -18.24 -5.64 0.56
CA GLN A 202 -18.10 -6.88 1.33
C GLN A 202 -17.75 -6.60 2.80
N GLN A 203 -17.19 -5.43 3.12
CA GLN A 203 -17.03 -4.98 4.48
C GLN A 203 -18.36 -4.45 5.04
N LYS A 204 -18.75 -4.92 6.24
CA LYS A 204 -19.97 -4.44 6.93
C LYS A 204 -19.90 -2.93 7.24
N ASN A 205 -18.73 -2.42 7.53
CA ASN A 205 -18.49 -1.00 7.80
C ASN A 205 -17.13 -0.57 7.23
N PRO A 206 -17.05 -0.27 5.92
CA PRO A 206 -15.80 0.11 5.28
C PRO A 206 -15.13 1.33 5.92
N GLN A 207 -15.93 2.32 6.36
CA GLN A 207 -15.41 3.54 6.98
C GLN A 207 -14.74 3.28 8.34
N ALA A 208 -15.30 2.37 9.14
CA ALA A 208 -14.66 1.97 10.39
C ALA A 208 -13.32 1.27 10.12
N GLY A 209 -13.24 0.47 9.05
CA GLY A 209 -12.01 -0.14 8.58
C GLY A 209 -10.95 0.89 8.19
N VAL A 210 -11.33 1.87 7.35
CA VAL A 210 -10.45 2.98 6.96
C VAL A 210 -9.91 3.72 8.18
N ARG A 211 -10.76 4.04 9.18
CA ARG A 211 -10.30 4.71 10.40
C ARG A 211 -9.29 3.88 11.19
N ARG A 212 -9.51 2.56 11.33
CA ARG A 212 -8.56 1.65 11.99
C ARG A 212 -7.23 1.58 11.24
N GLN A 213 -7.25 1.50 9.91
CA GLN A 213 -6.03 1.50 9.10
C GLN A 213 -5.26 2.83 9.21
N VAL A 214 -5.96 3.98 9.24
CA VAL A 214 -5.31 5.28 9.50
C VAL A 214 -4.70 5.31 10.89
N MET A 215 -5.41 4.82 11.91
CA MET A 215 -4.85 4.72 13.27
C MET A 215 -3.62 3.82 13.30
N ALA A 216 -3.63 2.70 12.57
CA ALA A 216 -2.47 1.81 12.47
C ALA A 216 -1.24 2.50 11.87
N LEU A 217 -1.46 3.30 10.80
CA LEU A 217 -0.42 4.12 10.18
C LEU A 217 0.16 5.12 11.19
N LEU A 218 -0.69 5.86 11.92
CA LEU A 218 -0.26 6.84 12.91
C LEU A 218 0.49 6.19 14.09
N ALA A 219 0.02 5.01 14.54
CA ALA A 219 0.63 4.27 15.65
C ALA A 219 1.99 3.67 15.28
N GLU A 220 2.18 3.22 14.03
CA GLU A 220 3.49 2.74 13.57
C GLU A 220 4.52 3.87 13.54
N GLY A 221 4.10 5.07 13.20
CA GLY A 221 4.94 6.27 13.21
C GLY A 221 6.03 6.27 12.13
N ASN A 222 7.08 7.04 12.40
CA ASN A 222 8.20 7.24 11.47
C ASN A 222 9.18 6.05 11.49
N ARG A 223 9.34 5.38 10.34
CA ARG A 223 10.20 4.21 10.13
C ARG A 223 11.57 4.55 9.52
N THR A 224 11.87 5.82 9.23
CA THR A 224 13.10 6.22 8.53
C THR A 224 14.38 5.67 9.19
N ALA A 225 14.44 5.69 10.53
CA ALA A 225 15.60 5.15 11.26
C ALA A 225 15.72 3.62 11.13
N LYS A 226 14.59 2.90 11.14
CA LYS A 226 14.55 1.45 10.93
C LYS A 226 14.90 1.10 9.48
N LEU A 227 14.44 1.87 8.49
CA LEU A 227 14.74 1.67 7.06
C LEU A 227 16.23 1.75 6.75
N ARG A 228 17.02 2.51 7.50
CA ARG A 228 18.50 2.53 7.37
C ARG A 228 19.15 1.19 7.71
N GLN A 229 18.45 0.30 8.37
CA GLN A 229 18.92 -1.04 8.76
C GLN A 229 18.47 -2.14 7.78
N LEU A 230 17.80 -1.78 6.69
CA LEU A 230 17.42 -2.72 5.65
C LEU A 230 18.60 -3.06 4.75
N PHE A 231 18.79 -4.36 4.52
CA PHE A 231 19.72 -4.92 3.54
C PHE A 231 18.97 -5.52 2.33
N VAL A 232 17.63 -5.45 2.33
CA VAL A 232 16.78 -5.94 1.25
C VAL A 232 16.89 -4.99 0.06
N PRO A 233 17.21 -5.48 -1.16
CA PRO A 233 17.18 -4.68 -2.37
C PRO A 233 15.86 -3.91 -2.47
N THR A 234 15.94 -2.59 -2.68
CA THR A 234 14.76 -1.73 -2.59
C THR A 234 14.62 -0.83 -3.81
N LEU A 235 13.43 -0.85 -4.42
CA LEU A 235 13.01 0.06 -5.48
C LEU A 235 11.94 1.01 -4.94
N VAL A 236 12.10 2.30 -5.18
CA VAL A 236 11.08 3.31 -4.89
C VAL A 236 10.61 3.94 -6.19
N ILE A 237 9.32 3.83 -6.49
CA ILE A 237 8.68 4.50 -7.64
C ILE A 237 7.69 5.51 -7.09
N HIS A 238 7.75 6.76 -7.55
CA HIS A 238 6.89 7.82 -7.00
C HIS A 238 6.45 8.81 -8.08
N GLY A 239 5.17 9.19 -8.05
CA GLY A 239 4.64 10.24 -8.91
C GLY A 239 5.15 11.62 -8.49
N GLU A 240 5.72 12.37 -9.42
CA GLU A 240 6.25 13.71 -9.11
C GLU A 240 5.15 14.76 -8.90
N SER A 241 3.94 14.46 -9.36
CA SER A 241 2.75 15.30 -9.17
C SER A 241 1.80 14.78 -8.07
N ASP A 242 2.24 13.82 -7.26
CA ASP A 242 1.42 13.22 -6.19
C ASP A 242 0.99 14.28 -5.16
N PRO A 243 -0.33 14.57 -5.06
CA PRO A 243 -0.82 15.58 -4.14
C PRO A 243 -1.09 15.02 -2.73
N LEU A 244 -1.17 13.70 -2.57
CA LEU A 244 -1.49 13.03 -1.31
C LEU A 244 -0.24 12.73 -0.50
N LEU A 245 0.76 12.13 -1.14
CA LEU A 245 2.09 11.86 -0.56
C LEU A 245 3.13 12.52 -1.47
N PRO A 246 3.72 13.65 -1.06
CA PRO A 246 4.69 14.35 -1.90
C PRO A 246 5.87 13.48 -2.31
N VAL A 247 6.43 13.70 -3.49
CA VAL A 247 7.62 12.97 -4.00
C VAL A 247 8.79 12.97 -3.02
N ALA A 248 8.87 13.97 -2.13
CA ALA A 248 9.83 14.04 -1.04
C ALA A 248 9.76 12.82 -0.10
N ALA A 249 8.57 12.23 0.09
CA ALA A 249 8.41 11.03 0.91
C ALA A 249 9.09 9.80 0.27
N GLY A 250 8.95 9.63 -1.05
CA GLY A 250 9.65 8.56 -1.78
C GLY A 250 11.16 8.77 -1.79
N LYS A 251 11.61 10.01 -2.02
CA LYS A 251 13.04 10.36 -1.97
C LYS A 251 13.64 10.10 -0.59
N GLU A 252 12.89 10.36 0.49
CA GLU A 252 13.33 10.04 1.85
C GLU A 252 13.52 8.54 2.07
N ILE A 253 12.59 7.70 1.59
CA ILE A 253 12.74 6.23 1.67
C ILE A 253 14.00 5.80 0.93
N ALA A 254 14.18 6.29 -0.31
CA ALA A 254 15.36 5.96 -1.11
C ALA A 254 16.67 6.42 -0.45
N ALA A 255 16.71 7.60 0.15
CA ALA A 255 17.87 8.08 0.88
C ALA A 255 18.13 7.29 2.18
N ALA A 256 17.09 6.71 2.79
CA ALA A 256 17.24 5.93 4.02
C ALA A 256 17.78 4.52 3.76
N VAL A 257 17.33 3.85 2.68
CA VAL A 257 17.72 2.46 2.38
C VAL A 257 18.97 2.46 1.50
N ARG A 258 20.06 1.93 2.03
CA ARG A 258 21.34 1.85 1.31
C ARG A 258 21.21 1.00 0.04
N GLY A 259 21.71 1.50 -1.10
CA GLY A 259 21.68 0.80 -2.38
C GLY A 259 20.30 0.76 -3.05
N SER A 260 19.32 1.50 -2.53
CA SER A 260 18.02 1.59 -3.17
C SER A 260 18.06 2.36 -4.48
N THR A 261 17.13 2.02 -5.39
CA THR A 261 16.90 2.73 -6.65
C THR A 261 15.66 3.61 -6.52
N PHE A 262 15.74 4.87 -6.97
CA PHE A 262 14.59 5.79 -7.04
C PHE A 262 14.19 6.05 -8.50
N VAL A 263 12.89 5.93 -8.79
CA VAL A 263 12.29 6.24 -10.09
C VAL A 263 11.16 7.26 -9.89
N GLY A 264 11.43 8.52 -10.22
CA GLY A 264 10.39 9.55 -10.32
C GLY A 264 9.63 9.42 -11.64
N ILE A 265 8.31 9.59 -11.61
CA ILE A 265 7.48 9.59 -12.82
C ILE A 265 6.86 10.97 -12.99
N PRO A 266 7.31 11.78 -13.95
CA PRO A 266 6.76 13.11 -14.20
C PRO A 266 5.26 13.04 -14.51
N GLY A 267 4.50 13.98 -13.95
CA GLY A 267 3.05 14.09 -14.16
C GLY A 267 2.19 13.06 -13.43
N MET A 268 2.74 11.96 -12.95
CA MET A 268 1.99 10.93 -12.21
C MET A 268 1.53 11.46 -10.85
N GLY A 269 0.26 11.22 -10.52
CA GLY A 269 -0.37 11.49 -9.23
C GLY A 269 -0.20 10.36 -8.22
N HIS A 270 -1.21 10.19 -7.34
CA HIS A 270 -1.26 9.13 -6.32
C HIS A 270 -2.03 7.89 -6.81
N ASP A 271 -1.86 7.53 -8.05
CA ASP A 271 -2.49 6.39 -8.70
C ASP A 271 -1.45 5.62 -9.54
N ILE A 272 -1.91 4.61 -10.26
CA ILE A 272 -1.11 3.90 -11.26
C ILE A 272 -1.82 4.05 -12.60
N PRO A 273 -1.60 5.18 -13.30
CA PRO A 273 -2.33 5.50 -14.51
C PRO A 273 -1.94 4.60 -15.66
N LYS A 274 -2.88 4.31 -16.56
CA LYS A 274 -2.73 3.36 -17.67
C LYS A 274 -1.50 3.65 -18.53
N MET A 275 -1.22 4.91 -18.78
CA MET A 275 -0.06 5.34 -19.59
C MET A 275 1.29 4.93 -18.99
N HIS A 276 1.37 4.63 -17.70
CA HIS A 276 2.61 4.26 -17.00
C HIS A 276 2.69 2.77 -16.62
N TRP A 277 1.64 1.97 -16.87
CA TRP A 277 1.64 0.54 -16.49
C TRP A 277 2.86 -0.22 -17.01
N LYS A 278 3.18 -0.08 -18.29
CA LYS A 278 4.33 -0.77 -18.87
C LYS A 278 5.65 -0.37 -18.20
N LYS A 279 5.87 0.94 -18.00
CA LYS A 279 7.07 1.47 -17.33
C LYS A 279 7.21 0.94 -15.91
N ILE A 280 6.11 0.95 -15.14
CA ILE A 280 6.10 0.48 -13.76
C ILE A 280 6.30 -1.03 -13.70
N ALA A 281 5.59 -1.81 -14.53
CA ALA A 281 5.72 -3.26 -14.56
C ALA A 281 7.13 -3.70 -15.00
N ASP A 282 7.74 -3.03 -15.99
CA ASP A 282 9.13 -3.27 -16.41
C ASP A 282 10.11 -3.02 -15.25
N ALA A 283 9.94 -1.90 -14.53
CA ALA A 283 10.81 -1.55 -13.41
C ALA A 283 10.69 -2.55 -12.25
N VAL A 284 9.46 -2.92 -11.88
CA VAL A 284 9.19 -3.90 -10.81
C VAL A 284 9.77 -5.27 -11.17
N ALA A 285 9.49 -5.78 -12.37
CA ALA A 285 9.98 -7.09 -12.76
C ALA A 285 11.50 -7.15 -12.85
N ARG A 286 12.14 -6.14 -13.45
CA ARG A 286 13.60 -6.02 -13.47
C ARG A 286 14.19 -6.05 -12.08
N HIS A 287 13.66 -5.24 -11.16
CA HIS A 287 14.09 -5.20 -9.78
C HIS A 287 13.97 -6.56 -9.08
N CYS A 288 12.88 -7.30 -9.32
CA CYS A 288 12.71 -8.65 -8.79
C CYS A 288 13.81 -9.61 -9.28
N TYR A 289 14.13 -9.57 -10.57
CA TYR A 289 15.16 -10.44 -11.17
C TYR A 289 16.57 -10.07 -10.73
N ASP A 290 16.89 -8.79 -10.66
CA ASP A 290 18.21 -8.32 -10.22
C ASP A 290 18.46 -8.72 -8.76
N ALA A 291 17.49 -8.52 -7.88
CA ALA A 291 17.55 -8.96 -6.48
C ALA A 291 17.70 -10.48 -6.33
N ALA A 292 17.04 -11.28 -7.18
CA ALA A 292 17.18 -12.73 -7.15
C ALA A 292 18.58 -13.22 -7.60
N ARG A 293 19.26 -12.48 -8.47
CA ARG A 293 20.65 -12.78 -8.88
C ARG A 293 21.64 -12.48 -7.76
N GLU A 294 21.50 -11.31 -7.08
CA GLU A 294 22.35 -10.93 -5.96
C GLU A 294 22.26 -11.89 -4.78
N THR A 295 21.12 -12.56 -4.60
CA THR A 295 20.90 -13.51 -3.48
C THR A 295 21.45 -14.91 -3.76
N ARG A 296 21.91 -15.21 -4.98
CA ARG A 296 22.53 -16.50 -5.37
C ARG A 296 24.07 -16.47 -5.32
N LEU A 297 24.64 -15.29 -5.13
CA LEU A 297 26.08 -15.06 -4.88
C LEU A 297 26.36 -15.02 -3.38
#